data_5754516a629b0dc4d7a8bedbd6a9ca04
#
_entry.id   5754516a629b0dc4d7a8bedbd6a9ca04
#
_cell.length_a   1.000
_cell.length_b   1.000
_cell.length_c   1.000
_cell.angle_alpha   90.00
_cell.angle_beta   90.00
_cell.angle_gamma   90.00
#
_symmetry.space_group_name_H-M   'P 1'
#
loop_
_entity.id
_entity.type
_entity.pdbx_description
1 polymer ?
#
loop_
_entity_poly.entity_id
_entity_poly.type
_entity_poly.pdbx_seq_one_letter_code
_entity_poly.pdbx_strand_id
1 'polypeptide(L)'
;MKKMTKWTAAFLAAMMVWLGFLSCSNPSNDSGTDNENESLNPSEKTIVISDSLQSYEIGESISFTVSFSNFETKPSKVTVYESTEGSLGEFRILSNRVTVPTLDFSAGTYSFYVKSDDVKSNTLSITLTAPEVTPFTFGSAGEPLAEAMFTSLPGTSWADKDGSLHDKWTFSSLNDGKIPMVATLINDDGTPYDDTSFNYNLDVTRGVLIDSFGDDDSYVIYADGLLYQAYLFEKYEREGFSEGLVGKWVTEDGDFINIGADGKRTINNGVISASIIKMSNGVMYYKLGNEPQNLYYDGTYIYELSEEVLYPYPEE
;
A
#
# COMPACT_ATOMS: atom_id res chain seq x y z
N MET A 1 -8.54 28.70 -11.18
CA MET A 1 -9.83 28.40 -10.55
C MET A 1 -10.65 27.54 -11.47
N LYS A 2 -10.73 26.22 -11.23
CA LYS A 2 -11.69 25.31 -11.88
C LYS A 2 -12.36 24.50 -10.77
N LYS A 3 -13.66 24.66 -10.65
CA LYS A 3 -14.53 23.98 -9.67
C LYS A 3 -14.59 22.49 -10.03
N MET A 4 -14.20 21.61 -9.12
CA MET A 4 -14.51 20.19 -9.18
C MET A 4 -15.81 19.91 -8.42
N THR A 5 -16.70 19.28 -9.12
CA THR A 5 -18.07 18.95 -8.70
C THR A 5 -18.04 17.67 -7.84
N LYS A 6 -18.61 17.75 -6.65
CA LYS A 6 -18.79 16.61 -5.73
C LYS A 6 -19.88 15.68 -6.27
N TRP A 7 -19.57 14.41 -6.38
CA TRP A 7 -20.56 13.34 -6.56
C TRP A 7 -20.71 12.57 -5.25
N THR A 8 -21.84 12.75 -4.64
CA THR A 8 -22.33 11.91 -3.52
C THR A 8 -23.19 10.82 -4.13
N ALA A 9 -22.77 9.56 -3.99
CA ALA A 9 -23.59 8.40 -4.32
C ALA A 9 -24.19 7.84 -3.03
N ALA A 10 -25.50 7.93 -2.91
CA ALA A 10 -26.29 7.29 -1.87
C ALA A 10 -26.64 5.86 -2.32
N PHE A 11 -26.25 4.86 -1.55
CA PHE A 11 -26.71 3.49 -1.71
C PHE A 11 -28.01 3.27 -0.94
N LEU A 12 -29.07 2.97 -1.68
CA LEU A 12 -30.32 2.47 -1.13
C LEU A 12 -30.42 0.97 -1.45
N ALA A 13 -30.42 0.15 -0.39
CA ALA A 13 -30.68 -1.27 -0.48
C ALA A 13 -32.18 -1.52 -0.76
N ALA A 14 -32.49 -2.30 -1.78
CA ALA A 14 -33.82 -2.88 -1.99
C ALA A 14 -33.69 -4.39 -2.13
N MET A 15 -34.04 -5.10 -1.05
CA MET A 15 -34.38 -6.52 -1.07
C MET A 15 -35.73 -6.71 -1.79
N MET A 16 -35.77 -7.54 -2.81
CA MET A 16 -37.01 -8.13 -3.28
C MET A 16 -36.87 -9.64 -3.39
N VAL A 17 -37.58 -10.30 -2.53
CA VAL A 17 -37.88 -11.73 -2.53
C VAL A 17 -38.90 -11.99 -3.64
N TRP A 18 -38.62 -12.93 -4.54
CA TRP A 18 -39.62 -13.52 -5.40
C TRP A 18 -39.65 -15.03 -5.22
N LEU A 19 -40.74 -15.48 -4.62
CA LEU A 19 -41.16 -16.86 -4.52
C LEU A 19 -42.07 -17.24 -5.70
N GLY A 20 -41.78 -18.38 -6.29
CA GLY A 20 -42.78 -19.31 -6.75
C GLY A 20 -43.30 -19.14 -8.18
N PHE A 21 -43.25 -20.18 -8.95
CA PHE A 21 -44.36 -21.09 -9.24
C PHE A 21 -43.88 -22.20 -10.16
N LEU A 22 -43.95 -23.41 -9.63
CA LEU A 22 -43.97 -24.65 -10.40
C LEU A 22 -45.30 -24.75 -11.19
N SER A 23 -45.22 -24.98 -12.48
CA SER A 23 -46.32 -25.49 -13.25
C SER A 23 -45.87 -26.69 -14.07
N CYS A 24 -46.27 -27.87 -13.64
CA CYS A 24 -46.28 -29.07 -14.44
C CYS A 24 -47.48 -29.06 -15.40
N SER A 25 -47.29 -29.36 -16.65
CA SER A 25 -48.33 -29.95 -17.48
C SER A 25 -47.74 -30.97 -18.43
N ASN A 26 -48.29 -32.17 -18.33
CA ASN A 26 -47.95 -33.38 -19.09
C ASN A 26 -49.03 -33.64 -20.12
N PRO A 27 -48.97 -34.70 -20.92
CA PRO A 27 -48.68 -34.66 -22.37
C PRO A 27 -49.91 -35.10 -23.17
N SER A 28 -49.86 -34.80 -24.46
CA SER A 28 -50.78 -35.46 -25.42
C SER A 28 -49.93 -36.18 -26.45
N ASN A 29 -50.11 -37.51 -26.49
CA ASN A 29 -49.75 -38.35 -27.60
C ASN A 29 -50.47 -37.91 -28.86
N ASP A 30 -49.76 -37.74 -29.92
CA ASP A 30 -50.30 -38.01 -31.26
C ASP A 30 -49.22 -38.65 -32.15
N SER A 31 -49.54 -39.81 -32.71
CA SER A 31 -48.73 -40.62 -33.56
C SER A 31 -48.92 -40.18 -35.01
N GLY A 32 -47.88 -39.61 -35.60
CA GLY A 32 -47.81 -39.35 -37.03
C GLY A 32 -46.45 -39.79 -37.55
N THR A 33 -46.42 -40.90 -38.23
CA THR A 33 -45.29 -41.37 -39.04
C THR A 33 -45.17 -40.48 -40.28
N ASP A 34 -44.13 -39.65 -40.34
CA ASP A 34 -43.60 -39.13 -41.58
C ASP A 34 -42.06 -39.22 -41.55
N ASN A 35 -41.56 -40.04 -42.46
CA ASN A 35 -40.15 -40.12 -42.81
C ASN A 35 -39.72 -38.81 -43.48
N GLU A 36 -39.27 -37.84 -42.72
CA GLU A 36 -38.48 -36.75 -43.25
C GLU A 36 -37.03 -36.93 -42.89
N ASN A 37 -36.22 -36.87 -43.92
CA ASN A 37 -34.76 -36.80 -43.94
C ASN A 37 -34.29 -35.80 -42.87
N GLU A 38 -33.90 -36.22 -41.68
CA GLU A 38 -33.23 -35.37 -40.71
C GLU A 38 -31.95 -34.85 -41.36
N SER A 39 -32.05 -33.68 -41.93
CA SER A 39 -30.92 -32.77 -42.10
C SER A 39 -30.24 -32.67 -40.77
N LEU A 40 -29.07 -33.29 -40.63
CA LEU A 40 -28.19 -33.15 -39.47
C LEU A 40 -28.00 -31.65 -39.26
N ASN A 41 -28.72 -31.11 -38.28
CA ASN A 41 -28.53 -29.75 -37.78
C ASN A 41 -27.07 -29.63 -37.36
N PRO A 42 -26.25 -28.70 -37.93
CA PRO A 42 -24.87 -28.58 -37.52
C PRO A 42 -24.89 -28.38 -36.01
N SER A 43 -24.26 -29.29 -35.26
CA SER A 43 -24.25 -29.25 -33.80
C SER A 43 -23.77 -27.89 -33.33
N GLU A 44 -24.57 -27.25 -32.48
CA GLU A 44 -24.34 -25.91 -31.99
C GLU A 44 -22.96 -25.78 -31.33
N LYS A 45 -22.21 -24.73 -31.67
CA LYS A 45 -20.94 -24.44 -31.03
C LYS A 45 -21.14 -24.17 -29.54
N THR A 46 -20.36 -24.81 -28.70
CA THR A 46 -20.45 -24.58 -27.24
C THR A 46 -19.08 -24.34 -26.62
N ILE A 47 -19.06 -23.50 -25.59
CA ILE A 47 -17.89 -23.25 -24.74
C ILE A 47 -18.30 -23.60 -23.29
N VAL A 48 -17.48 -24.37 -22.64
CA VAL A 48 -17.68 -24.73 -21.22
C VAL A 48 -16.43 -24.32 -20.46
N ILE A 49 -16.62 -23.58 -19.35
CA ILE A 49 -15.58 -23.28 -18.40
C ILE A 49 -15.82 -24.03 -17.10
N SER A 50 -14.73 -24.50 -16.48
CA SER A 50 -14.77 -25.19 -15.19
C SER A 50 -13.50 -24.89 -14.39
N ASP A 51 -13.66 -24.88 -13.07
CA ASP A 51 -12.56 -24.78 -12.13
C ASP A 51 -12.71 -25.82 -11.03
N SER A 52 -11.57 -26.33 -10.55
CA SER A 52 -11.51 -27.22 -9.39
C SER A 52 -11.53 -26.45 -8.07
N LEU A 53 -11.16 -25.19 -8.07
CA LEU A 53 -11.19 -24.28 -6.94
C LEU A 53 -12.34 -23.28 -7.14
N GLN A 54 -13.09 -23.03 -6.09
CA GLN A 54 -14.17 -22.05 -6.09
C GLN A 54 -13.80 -20.82 -5.26
N SER A 55 -12.61 -20.79 -4.69
CA SER A 55 -12.09 -19.70 -3.88
C SER A 55 -10.61 -19.49 -4.13
N TYR A 56 -10.19 -18.22 -4.20
CA TYR A 56 -8.82 -17.77 -4.36
C TYR A 56 -8.56 -16.61 -3.40
N GLU A 57 -7.31 -16.45 -2.98
CA GLU A 57 -6.88 -15.27 -2.27
C GLU A 57 -6.55 -14.16 -3.26
N ILE A 58 -6.88 -12.90 -2.92
CA ILE A 58 -6.50 -11.72 -3.73
C ILE A 58 -4.98 -11.69 -3.85
N GLY A 59 -4.47 -11.55 -5.09
CA GLY A 59 -3.05 -11.68 -5.40
C GLY A 59 -2.69 -13.01 -6.06
N GLU A 60 -3.50 -14.06 -5.86
CA GLU A 60 -3.41 -15.28 -6.65
C GLU A 60 -4.06 -15.06 -8.04
N SER A 61 -3.79 -15.95 -8.98
CA SER A 61 -4.44 -15.93 -10.28
C SER A 61 -5.53 -16.99 -10.34
N ILE A 62 -6.75 -16.58 -10.70
CA ILE A 62 -7.81 -17.53 -11.07
C ILE A 62 -7.39 -18.29 -12.32
N SER A 63 -7.51 -19.61 -12.31
CA SER A 63 -7.15 -20.42 -13.46
C SER A 63 -8.23 -21.47 -13.73
N PHE A 64 -9.02 -21.27 -14.76
CA PHE A 64 -10.09 -22.19 -15.15
C PHE A 64 -9.84 -22.85 -16.50
N THR A 65 -10.36 -24.07 -16.66
CA THR A 65 -10.28 -24.84 -17.90
C THR A 65 -11.36 -24.38 -18.87
N VAL A 66 -11.02 -24.29 -20.16
CA VAL A 66 -11.93 -23.94 -21.25
C VAL A 66 -12.02 -25.10 -22.22
N SER A 67 -13.21 -25.59 -22.47
CA SER A 67 -13.51 -26.66 -23.43
C SER A 67 -14.40 -26.13 -24.55
N PHE A 68 -14.08 -26.54 -25.77
CA PHE A 68 -14.79 -26.16 -26.98
C PHE A 68 -15.36 -27.39 -27.68
N SER A 69 -16.62 -27.32 -28.11
CA SER A 69 -17.26 -28.34 -28.94
C SER A 69 -17.80 -27.75 -30.21
N ASN A 70 -17.66 -28.48 -31.32
CA ASN A 70 -18.17 -28.13 -32.67
C ASN A 70 -17.55 -26.85 -33.28
N PHE A 71 -16.36 -26.45 -32.83
CA PHE A 71 -15.56 -25.42 -33.49
C PHE A 71 -14.70 -26.08 -34.60
N GLU A 72 -14.72 -25.51 -35.80
CA GLU A 72 -13.84 -25.96 -36.90
C GLU A 72 -12.35 -25.83 -36.55
N THR A 73 -12.03 -24.71 -35.92
CA THR A 73 -10.68 -24.47 -35.41
C THR A 73 -10.82 -24.01 -33.95
N LYS A 74 -10.07 -24.65 -33.06
CA LYS A 74 -10.08 -24.31 -31.65
C LYS A 74 -9.50 -22.92 -31.42
N PRO A 75 -10.24 -22.00 -30.77
CA PRO A 75 -9.74 -20.67 -30.46
C PRO A 75 -8.46 -20.73 -29.61
N SER A 76 -7.49 -19.87 -29.90
CA SER A 76 -6.26 -19.69 -29.09
C SER A 76 -6.41 -18.62 -28.00
N LYS A 77 -7.51 -17.86 -28.05
CA LYS A 77 -7.85 -16.78 -27.13
C LYS A 77 -9.37 -16.73 -26.89
N VAL A 78 -9.75 -16.18 -25.76
CA VAL A 78 -11.13 -15.84 -25.41
C VAL A 78 -11.17 -14.50 -24.73
N THR A 79 -12.30 -13.79 -24.85
CA THR A 79 -12.57 -12.61 -24.02
C THR A 79 -13.23 -13.08 -22.74
N VAL A 80 -12.63 -12.70 -21.59
CA VAL A 80 -13.18 -12.97 -20.26
C VAL A 80 -14.06 -11.81 -19.82
N TYR A 81 -15.16 -12.14 -19.22
CA TYR A 81 -16.11 -11.18 -18.65
C TYR A 81 -16.35 -11.49 -17.19
N GLU A 82 -16.44 -10.46 -16.38
CA GLU A 82 -17.08 -10.50 -15.07
C GLU A 82 -18.49 -9.88 -15.24
N SER A 83 -19.49 -10.46 -14.59
CA SER A 83 -20.89 -10.14 -14.88
C SER A 83 -21.29 -8.70 -14.51
N THR A 84 -20.61 -8.07 -13.55
CA THR A 84 -20.87 -6.71 -13.09
C THR A 84 -19.95 -5.69 -13.78
N GLU A 85 -18.65 -6.01 -13.85
CA GLU A 85 -17.62 -5.09 -14.40
C GLU A 85 -17.56 -5.12 -15.93
N GLY A 86 -18.10 -6.17 -16.55
CA GLY A 86 -18.11 -6.34 -18.01
C GLY A 86 -16.86 -7.06 -18.52
N SER A 87 -16.31 -6.59 -19.65
CA SER A 87 -15.14 -7.23 -20.29
C SER A 87 -13.85 -6.94 -19.53
N LEU A 88 -13.15 -7.99 -19.13
CA LEU A 88 -11.80 -7.90 -18.54
C LEU A 88 -10.68 -7.93 -19.59
N GLY A 89 -11.05 -8.14 -20.87
CA GLY A 89 -10.10 -8.20 -21.96
C GLY A 89 -9.93 -9.60 -22.58
N GLU A 90 -8.98 -9.70 -23.50
CA GLU A 90 -8.66 -10.90 -24.25
C GLU A 90 -7.53 -11.68 -23.57
N PHE A 91 -7.76 -12.97 -23.29
CA PHE A 91 -6.81 -13.85 -22.62
C PHE A 91 -6.42 -15.01 -23.53
N ARG A 92 -5.13 -15.37 -23.50
CA ARG A 92 -4.61 -16.55 -24.21
C ARG A 92 -5.03 -17.82 -23.50
N ILE A 93 -5.29 -18.86 -24.28
CA ILE A 93 -5.55 -20.21 -23.78
C ILE A 93 -4.25 -21.00 -23.87
N LEU A 94 -3.72 -21.40 -22.72
CA LEU A 94 -2.54 -22.23 -22.60
C LEU A 94 -2.92 -23.58 -21.97
N SER A 95 -2.64 -24.68 -22.65
CA SER A 95 -2.99 -26.04 -22.18
C SER A 95 -4.47 -26.16 -21.74
N ASN A 96 -5.38 -25.57 -22.52
CA ASN A 96 -6.82 -25.48 -22.24
C ASN A 96 -7.19 -24.65 -20.99
N ARG A 97 -6.30 -23.84 -20.47
CA ARG A 97 -6.54 -22.97 -19.31
C ARG A 97 -6.45 -21.51 -19.68
N VAL A 98 -7.25 -20.72 -18.99
CA VAL A 98 -7.21 -19.26 -18.97
C VAL A 98 -6.84 -18.83 -17.56
N THR A 99 -5.94 -17.87 -17.43
CA THR A 99 -5.48 -17.33 -16.15
C THR A 99 -5.83 -15.86 -16.08
N VAL A 100 -6.54 -15.47 -15.03
CA VAL A 100 -7.00 -14.10 -14.74
C VAL A 100 -6.34 -13.61 -13.45
N PRO A 101 -5.57 -12.50 -13.47
CA PRO A 101 -5.01 -11.92 -12.25
C PRO A 101 -6.11 -11.32 -11.37
N THR A 102 -5.93 -11.35 -10.04
CA THR A 102 -6.94 -10.89 -9.08
C THR A 102 -6.58 -9.60 -8.34
N LEU A 103 -5.45 -8.97 -8.64
CA LEU A 103 -4.95 -7.79 -7.91
C LEU A 103 -5.91 -6.58 -7.94
N ASP A 104 -6.69 -6.45 -9.02
CA ASP A 104 -7.63 -5.34 -9.19
C ASP A 104 -9.02 -5.62 -8.60
N PHE A 105 -9.21 -6.80 -7.97
CA PHE A 105 -10.48 -7.16 -7.35
C PHE A 105 -10.46 -6.93 -5.85
N SER A 106 -11.63 -6.64 -5.30
CA SER A 106 -11.88 -6.65 -3.85
C SER A 106 -12.31 -8.05 -3.38
N ALA A 107 -12.34 -8.29 -2.06
CA ALA A 107 -12.93 -9.51 -1.53
C ALA A 107 -14.43 -9.56 -1.84
N GLY A 108 -14.90 -10.71 -2.34
CA GLY A 108 -16.28 -10.88 -2.77
C GLY A 108 -16.47 -12.10 -3.65
N THR A 109 -17.73 -12.34 -4.07
CA THR A 109 -18.05 -13.41 -5.02
C THR A 109 -18.35 -12.81 -6.38
N TYR A 110 -17.66 -13.31 -7.38
CA TYR A 110 -17.70 -12.84 -8.76
C TYR A 110 -18.19 -13.93 -9.70
N SER A 111 -18.82 -13.52 -10.79
CA SER A 111 -19.39 -14.43 -11.79
C SER A 111 -18.69 -14.22 -13.13
N PHE A 112 -17.84 -15.18 -13.50
CA PHE A 112 -17.06 -15.15 -14.73
C PHE A 112 -17.68 -15.97 -15.85
N TYR A 113 -17.58 -15.48 -17.08
CA TYR A 113 -17.85 -16.25 -18.29
C TYR A 113 -16.87 -15.83 -19.39
N VAL A 114 -16.76 -16.65 -20.42
CA VAL A 114 -15.93 -16.32 -21.60
C VAL A 114 -16.77 -16.24 -22.85
N LYS A 115 -16.26 -15.49 -23.83
CA LYS A 115 -16.79 -15.47 -25.19
C LYS A 115 -15.68 -15.73 -26.19
N SER A 116 -16.06 -16.43 -27.27
CA SER A 116 -15.28 -16.50 -28.50
C SER A 116 -16.26 -16.35 -29.66
N ASP A 117 -16.03 -15.39 -30.51
CA ASP A 117 -17.01 -14.91 -31.47
C ASP A 117 -18.34 -14.58 -30.76
N ASP A 118 -19.47 -15.09 -31.24
CA ASP A 118 -20.79 -14.89 -30.64
C ASP A 118 -21.16 -15.96 -29.61
N VAL A 119 -20.29 -16.94 -29.35
CA VAL A 119 -20.57 -18.05 -28.44
C VAL A 119 -20.14 -17.68 -27.02
N LYS A 120 -21.10 -17.74 -26.08
CA LYS A 120 -20.90 -17.52 -24.65
C LYS A 120 -20.82 -18.85 -23.91
N SER A 121 -19.91 -18.96 -22.95
CA SER A 121 -19.82 -20.12 -22.04
C SER A 121 -20.92 -20.11 -20.95
N ASN A 122 -20.97 -21.19 -20.17
CA ASN A 122 -21.57 -21.15 -18.85
C ASN A 122 -20.89 -20.12 -17.96
N THR A 123 -21.55 -19.76 -16.87
CA THR A 123 -21.00 -18.86 -15.84
C THR A 123 -20.35 -19.68 -14.72
N LEU A 124 -19.21 -19.24 -14.23
CA LEU A 124 -18.48 -19.80 -13.11
C LEU A 124 -18.45 -18.79 -11.96
N SER A 125 -18.92 -19.20 -10.78
CA SER A 125 -18.89 -18.37 -9.57
C SER A 125 -17.62 -18.64 -8.79
N ILE A 126 -16.84 -17.59 -8.51
CA ILE A 126 -15.56 -17.62 -7.81
C ILE A 126 -15.61 -16.66 -6.64
N THR A 127 -15.20 -17.10 -5.45
CA THR A 127 -15.05 -16.25 -4.28
C THR A 127 -13.59 -15.81 -4.15
N LEU A 128 -13.37 -14.50 -4.07
CA LEU A 128 -12.08 -13.92 -3.72
C LEU A 128 -12.07 -13.55 -2.24
N THR A 129 -11.09 -14.03 -1.52
CA THR A 129 -10.88 -13.71 -0.10
C THR A 129 -9.74 -12.74 0.06
N ALA A 130 -9.84 -11.84 1.02
CA ALA A 130 -8.69 -11.04 1.40
C ALA A 130 -7.59 -11.96 1.93
N PRO A 131 -6.30 -11.66 1.65
CA PRO A 131 -5.20 -12.42 2.23
C PRO A 131 -5.29 -12.38 3.76
N GLU A 132 -4.95 -13.50 4.39
CA GLU A 132 -4.87 -13.54 5.85
C GLU A 132 -3.71 -12.67 6.31
N VAL A 133 -4.04 -11.55 6.91
CA VAL A 133 -3.06 -10.60 7.44
C VAL A 133 -2.65 -11.06 8.83
N THR A 134 -1.41 -11.50 9.00
CA THR A 134 -0.83 -11.71 10.33
C THR A 134 -0.56 -10.34 10.96
N PRO A 135 -1.25 -9.95 12.06
CA PRO A 135 -1.04 -8.66 12.67
C PRO A 135 0.39 -8.49 13.18
N PHE A 136 0.97 -7.32 12.91
CA PHE A 136 2.24 -6.92 13.50
C PHE A 136 1.98 -6.31 14.88
N THR A 137 2.81 -6.66 15.85
CA THR A 137 2.75 -6.05 17.18
C THR A 137 3.63 -4.81 17.20
N PHE A 138 3.01 -3.64 17.11
CA PHE A 138 3.71 -2.36 17.21
C PHE A 138 4.24 -2.16 18.64
N GLY A 139 5.44 -1.55 18.74
CA GLY A 139 5.99 -1.05 19.99
C GLY A 139 5.26 0.20 20.48
N SER A 140 5.75 0.75 21.61
CA SER A 140 5.25 2.01 22.15
C SER A 140 5.63 3.19 21.25
N ALA A 141 4.81 4.24 21.29
CA ALA A 141 5.19 5.55 20.75
C ALA A 141 6.48 6.05 21.43
N GLY A 142 7.19 6.90 20.72
CA GLY A 142 8.30 7.67 21.27
C GLY A 142 7.82 8.86 22.08
N GLU A 143 8.75 9.67 22.54
CA GLU A 143 8.46 10.92 23.25
C GLU A 143 8.01 12.01 22.23
N PRO A 144 7.05 12.87 22.58
CA PRO A 144 6.75 14.05 21.78
C PRO A 144 7.97 14.97 21.61
N LEU A 145 8.06 15.66 20.48
CA LEU A 145 9.09 16.67 20.25
C LEU A 145 8.89 17.83 21.20
N ALA A 146 9.62 17.83 22.31
CA ALA A 146 9.52 18.81 23.38
C ALA A 146 10.87 18.94 24.10
N GLU A 147 11.03 19.96 24.94
CA GLU A 147 12.27 20.22 25.67
C GLU A 147 12.83 18.97 26.38
N ALA A 148 11.96 18.15 26.96
CA ALA A 148 12.37 16.92 27.66
C ALA A 148 13.18 15.96 26.77
N MET A 149 12.84 15.85 25.48
CA MET A 149 13.53 15.01 24.53
C MET A 149 15.00 15.45 24.30
N PHE A 150 15.27 16.75 24.42
CA PHE A 150 16.56 17.35 24.08
C PHE A 150 17.46 17.67 25.27
N THR A 151 17.04 17.33 26.49
CA THR A 151 17.80 17.66 27.71
C THR A 151 19.19 17.05 27.79
N SER A 152 19.45 16.00 27.05
CA SER A 152 20.75 15.33 26.98
C SER A 152 21.69 15.83 25.89
N LEU A 153 21.23 16.72 25.00
CA LEU A 153 22.04 17.20 23.87
C LEU A 153 23.03 18.31 24.21
N PRO A 154 22.76 19.25 25.16
CA PRO A 154 23.71 20.32 25.45
C PRO A 154 25.12 19.81 25.79
N GLY A 155 26.14 20.36 25.10
CA GLY A 155 27.54 19.97 25.29
C GLY A 155 27.93 18.66 24.63
N THR A 156 27.14 18.13 23.71
CA THR A 156 27.45 16.88 23.00
C THR A 156 27.76 17.13 21.52
N SER A 157 28.47 16.17 20.92
CA SER A 157 28.71 16.10 19.48
C SER A 157 28.21 14.79 18.92
N TRP A 158 27.76 14.83 17.66
CA TRP A 158 27.15 13.73 16.93
C TRP A 158 27.69 13.72 15.51
N ALA A 159 27.90 12.56 14.91
CA ALA A 159 28.31 12.46 13.51
C ALA A 159 27.65 11.24 12.84
N ASP A 160 27.43 11.34 11.54
CA ASP A 160 27.09 10.16 10.74
C ASP A 160 28.28 9.19 10.63
N LYS A 161 28.07 8.06 9.98
CA LYS A 161 29.08 7.01 9.78
C LYS A 161 29.17 6.57 8.32
N ASP A 162 28.46 7.21 7.43
CA ASP A 162 28.34 6.78 6.06
C ASP A 162 29.32 7.58 5.16
N GLY A 163 30.04 6.87 4.31
CA GLY A 163 31.01 7.46 3.38
C GLY A 163 32.36 7.80 4.00
N SER A 164 33.12 8.67 3.35
CA SER A 164 34.45 9.16 3.76
C SER A 164 34.43 10.62 4.23
N LEU A 165 33.26 11.23 4.19
CA LEU A 165 33.00 12.58 4.64
C LEU A 165 31.76 12.54 5.51
N HIS A 166 31.81 13.08 6.71
CA HIS A 166 30.78 12.95 7.72
C HIS A 166 30.23 14.30 8.15
N ASP A 167 28.92 14.41 8.31
CA ASP A 167 28.31 15.53 8.99
C ASP A 167 28.49 15.40 10.49
N LYS A 168 29.10 16.39 11.11
CA LYS A 168 29.25 16.50 12.55
C LYS A 168 28.45 17.66 13.10
N TRP A 169 27.54 17.36 14.02
CA TRP A 169 26.73 18.32 14.74
C TRP A 169 27.26 18.49 16.17
N THR A 170 27.53 19.74 16.56
CA THR A 170 27.97 20.07 17.90
C THR A 170 26.97 20.99 18.58
N PHE A 171 26.41 20.54 19.67
CA PHE A 171 25.39 21.24 20.45
C PHE A 171 26.03 22.02 21.60
N SER A 172 25.72 23.32 21.69
CA SER A 172 26.12 24.21 22.79
C SER A 172 25.18 24.07 23.97
N SER A 173 25.35 24.91 25.01
CA SER A 173 24.44 24.95 26.15
C SER A 173 23.07 25.48 25.78
N LEU A 174 22.03 24.97 26.44
CA LEU A 174 20.66 25.49 26.31
C LEU A 174 20.59 26.94 26.78
N ASN A 175 20.02 27.80 25.95
CA ASN A 175 19.82 29.23 26.24
C ASN A 175 18.48 29.70 25.68
N ASP A 176 17.60 30.20 26.55
CA ASP A 176 16.29 30.78 26.20
C ASP A 176 15.44 29.88 25.27
N GLY A 177 15.32 28.59 25.64
CA GLY A 177 14.54 27.60 24.88
C GLY A 177 15.15 27.15 23.56
N LYS A 178 16.43 27.50 23.32
CA LYS A 178 17.18 27.12 22.13
C LYS A 178 18.51 26.50 22.47
N ILE A 179 18.94 25.51 21.70
CA ILE A 179 20.28 24.95 21.77
C ILE A 179 21.00 25.34 20.47
N PRO A 180 22.00 26.26 20.52
CA PRO A 180 22.82 26.53 19.36
C PRO A 180 23.55 25.27 18.91
N MET A 181 23.53 25.00 17.61
CA MET A 181 24.16 23.85 16.98
C MET A 181 25.02 24.33 15.79
N VAL A 182 26.19 23.74 15.67
CA VAL A 182 27.09 23.96 14.53
C VAL A 182 27.24 22.64 13.78
N ALA A 183 26.91 22.63 12.51
CA ALA A 183 27.20 21.52 11.60
C ALA A 183 28.50 21.80 10.85
N THR A 184 29.38 20.82 10.78
CA THR A 184 30.65 20.85 10.06
C THR A 184 30.87 19.55 9.32
N LEU A 185 31.60 19.59 8.20
CA LEU A 185 32.05 18.39 7.52
C LEU A 185 33.41 17.94 8.08
N ILE A 186 33.56 16.66 8.39
CA ILE A 186 34.79 16.06 8.86
C ILE A 186 35.18 14.84 8.01
N ASN A 187 36.49 14.57 7.94
CA ASN A 187 37.04 13.36 7.32
C ASN A 187 36.93 12.16 8.27
N ASP A 188 37.20 10.95 7.78
CA ASP A 188 37.25 9.69 8.56
C ASP A 188 38.16 9.77 9.79
N ASP A 189 39.21 10.59 9.76
CA ASP A 189 40.15 10.76 10.89
C ASP A 189 39.69 11.86 11.87
N GLY A 190 38.49 12.42 11.70
CA GLY A 190 37.93 13.47 12.54
C GLY A 190 38.43 14.89 12.24
N THR A 191 39.37 15.06 11.30
CA THR A 191 39.83 16.38 10.91
C THR A 191 38.78 17.12 10.08
N PRO A 192 38.63 18.45 10.24
CA PRO A 192 37.74 19.24 9.36
C PRO A 192 38.07 19.03 7.89
N TYR A 193 37.03 18.82 7.08
CA TYR A 193 37.20 18.70 5.64
C TYR A 193 37.59 20.05 5.02
N ASP A 194 36.94 21.12 5.47
CA ASP A 194 37.22 22.51 5.11
C ASP A 194 36.85 23.45 6.28
N ASP A 195 36.92 24.76 6.05
CA ASP A 195 36.54 25.77 7.04
C ASP A 195 35.01 26.08 7.02
N THR A 196 34.21 25.31 6.29
CA THR A 196 32.76 25.54 6.17
C THR A 196 32.07 25.06 7.43
N SER A 197 31.21 25.92 7.97
CA SER A 197 30.31 25.59 9.07
C SER A 197 28.94 26.20 8.87
N PHE A 198 27.93 25.47 9.26
CA PHE A 198 26.55 25.93 9.23
C PHE A 198 26.05 26.09 10.66
N ASN A 199 25.41 27.23 10.95
CA ASN A 199 24.94 27.54 12.29
C ASN A 199 23.41 27.43 12.32
N TYR A 200 22.92 26.67 13.28
CA TYR A 200 21.51 26.46 13.55
C TYR A 200 21.18 26.72 15.02
N ASN A 201 19.90 26.87 15.32
CA ASN A 201 19.38 26.82 16.67
C ASN A 201 18.30 25.75 16.74
N LEU A 202 18.45 24.77 17.61
CA LEU A 202 17.39 23.82 17.90
C LEU A 202 16.37 24.47 18.85
N ASP A 203 15.16 24.75 18.36
CA ASP A 203 14.02 25.15 19.19
C ASP A 203 13.52 23.89 19.93
N VAL A 204 13.80 23.81 21.22
CA VAL A 204 13.51 22.62 22.00
C VAL A 204 12.01 22.39 22.27
N THR A 205 11.16 23.40 22.08
CA THR A 205 9.71 23.26 22.27
C THR A 205 9.03 22.64 21.05
N ARG A 206 9.60 22.85 19.86
CA ARG A 206 9.07 22.37 18.60
C ARG A 206 9.89 21.21 18.02
N GLY A 207 11.12 21.00 18.52
CA GLY A 207 12.08 20.05 17.96
C GLY A 207 12.57 20.41 16.57
N VAL A 208 12.63 21.70 16.23
CA VAL A 208 12.95 22.19 14.88
C VAL A 208 14.30 22.90 14.88
N LEU A 209 15.15 22.58 13.91
CA LEU A 209 16.32 23.38 13.58
C LEU A 209 15.86 24.65 12.88
N ILE A 210 16.44 25.76 13.30
CA ILE A 210 16.25 27.07 12.70
C ILE A 210 17.60 27.49 12.13
N ASP A 211 17.64 27.81 10.86
CA ASP A 211 18.87 28.22 10.17
C ASP A 211 19.36 29.62 10.59
N SER A 212 20.47 30.07 10.02
CA SER A 212 21.06 31.37 10.30
C SER A 212 20.22 32.56 9.79
N PHE A 213 19.24 32.32 8.93
CA PHE A 213 18.31 33.34 8.42
C PHE A 213 17.04 33.43 9.27
N GLY A 214 16.84 32.47 10.16
CA GLY A 214 15.67 32.39 11.05
C GLY A 214 14.54 31.54 10.50
N ASP A 215 14.78 30.82 9.40
CA ASP A 215 13.79 29.92 8.79
C ASP A 215 13.86 28.53 9.42
N ASP A 216 12.71 27.90 9.55
CA ASP A 216 12.61 26.51 9.98
C ASP A 216 13.20 25.60 8.90
N ASP A 217 14.13 24.71 9.27
CA ASP A 217 14.87 23.82 8.37
C ASP A 217 14.31 22.39 8.41
N SER A 218 14.39 21.74 9.57
CA SER A 218 14.02 20.35 9.73
C SER A 218 13.68 20.01 11.18
N TYR A 219 12.97 18.91 11.41
CA TYR A 219 12.80 18.32 12.75
C TYR A 219 14.05 17.55 13.16
N VAL A 220 14.35 17.59 14.46
CA VAL A 220 15.35 16.74 15.11
C VAL A 220 14.63 15.76 16.03
N ILE A 221 14.99 14.49 15.95
CA ILE A 221 14.40 13.42 16.76
C ILE A 221 15.53 12.68 17.47
N TYR A 222 15.45 12.61 18.80
CA TYR A 222 16.40 11.84 19.61
C TYR A 222 15.72 10.57 20.10
N ALA A 223 16.08 9.42 19.54
CA ALA A 223 15.51 8.14 19.90
C ALA A 223 16.54 7.01 19.80
N ASP A 224 16.41 6.00 20.66
CA ASP A 224 17.32 4.84 20.74
C ASP A 224 18.81 5.23 20.91
N GLY A 225 19.10 6.40 21.48
CA GLY A 225 20.48 6.91 21.65
C GLY A 225 21.10 7.44 20.35
N LEU A 226 20.29 7.74 19.36
CA LEU A 226 20.67 8.25 18.04
C LEU A 226 19.91 9.55 17.75
N LEU A 227 20.46 10.41 16.88
CA LEU A 227 19.78 11.54 16.34
C LEU A 227 19.37 11.25 14.89
N TYR A 228 18.17 11.67 14.57
CA TYR A 228 17.58 11.60 13.24
C TYR A 228 17.12 12.98 12.81
N GLN A 229 17.12 13.22 11.52
CA GLN A 229 16.54 14.39 10.88
C GLN A 229 15.27 13.99 10.15
N ALA A 230 14.26 14.86 10.15
CA ALA A 230 13.07 14.70 9.33
C ALA A 230 12.73 16.03 8.65
N TYR A 231 12.38 15.99 7.37
CA TYR A 231 12.00 17.20 6.65
C TYR A 231 10.65 17.74 7.13
N LEU A 232 10.47 19.06 7.10
CA LEU A 232 9.26 19.70 7.61
C LEU A 232 7.99 19.26 6.87
N PHE A 233 8.10 19.06 5.56
CA PHE A 233 6.99 18.62 4.71
C PHE A 233 6.66 17.12 4.82
N GLU A 234 7.48 16.35 5.54
CA GLU A 234 7.31 14.91 5.77
C GLU A 234 6.78 14.59 7.18
N LYS A 235 6.08 15.53 7.76
CA LYS A 235 5.28 15.32 8.96
C LYS A 235 3.86 14.92 8.56
N TYR A 236 3.40 13.78 9.05
CA TYR A 236 2.10 13.21 8.74
C TYR A 236 1.15 13.33 9.94
N GLU A 237 -0.07 13.72 9.66
CA GLU A 237 -1.19 13.72 10.60
C GLU A 237 -2.14 12.57 10.30
N ARG A 238 -2.80 12.04 11.34
CA ARG A 238 -3.76 10.96 11.18
C ARG A 238 -5.01 11.43 10.43
N GLU A 239 -5.39 10.73 9.36
CA GLU A 239 -6.69 10.96 8.74
C GLU A 239 -7.79 10.17 9.48
N GLY A 240 -8.86 10.87 9.91
CA GLY A 240 -10.00 10.27 10.61
C GLY A 240 -9.85 10.20 12.13
N PHE A 241 -10.77 9.47 12.79
CA PHE A 241 -10.94 9.44 14.24
C PHE A 241 -10.47 8.14 14.91
N SER A 242 -9.81 7.23 14.18
CA SER A 242 -9.31 5.99 14.76
C SER A 242 -8.03 6.23 15.56
N GLU A 243 -7.84 5.47 16.63
CA GLU A 243 -6.64 5.53 17.47
C GLU A 243 -5.55 4.58 16.95
N GLY A 244 -4.30 4.84 17.33
CA GLY A 244 -3.15 3.99 17.04
C GLY A 244 -2.53 4.20 15.66
N LEU A 245 -1.57 3.37 15.29
CA LEU A 245 -0.74 3.52 14.09
C LEU A 245 -1.41 3.07 12.80
N VAL A 246 -2.28 2.03 12.86
CA VAL A 246 -2.90 1.43 11.67
C VAL A 246 -3.86 2.40 11.00
N GLY A 247 -3.64 2.71 9.72
CA GLY A 247 -4.51 3.55 8.89
C GLY A 247 -3.77 4.57 8.03
N LYS A 248 -4.50 5.55 7.54
CA LYS A 248 -3.99 6.58 6.64
C LYS A 248 -3.46 7.79 7.39
N TRP A 249 -2.31 8.27 6.96
CA TRP A 249 -1.60 9.42 7.49
C TRP A 249 -1.27 10.38 6.35
N VAL A 250 -1.48 11.67 6.53
CA VAL A 250 -1.46 12.67 5.45
C VAL A 250 -0.57 13.84 5.85
N THR A 251 0.27 14.33 4.92
CA THR A 251 1.02 15.58 5.08
C THR A 251 0.13 16.80 4.82
N GLU A 252 0.60 17.98 5.16
CA GLU A 252 -0.08 19.25 4.86
C GLU A 252 -0.31 19.44 3.36
N ASP A 253 0.61 18.97 2.51
CA ASP A 253 0.53 19.06 1.04
C ASP A 253 -0.39 17.99 0.41
N GLY A 254 -0.86 17.04 1.20
CA GLY A 254 -1.80 15.99 0.78
C GLY A 254 -1.14 14.68 0.34
N ASP A 255 0.16 14.55 0.43
CA ASP A 255 0.84 13.26 0.29
C ASP A 255 0.44 12.35 1.45
N PHE A 256 0.40 11.05 1.21
CA PHE A 256 -0.06 10.15 2.25
C PHE A 256 0.65 8.80 2.27
N ILE A 257 0.65 8.20 3.44
CA ILE A 257 1.06 6.83 3.69
C ILE A 257 -0.08 6.06 4.36
N ASN A 258 -0.16 4.75 4.10
CA ASN A 258 -1.01 3.85 4.84
C ASN A 258 -0.16 2.85 5.63
N ILE A 259 -0.49 2.65 6.89
CA ILE A 259 0.11 1.62 7.73
C ILE A 259 -0.94 0.52 7.96
N GLY A 260 -0.65 -0.67 7.46
CA GLY A 260 -1.51 -1.84 7.59
C GLY A 260 -1.42 -2.49 8.97
N ALA A 261 -2.39 -3.34 9.29
CA ALA A 261 -2.36 -4.14 10.52
C ALA A 261 -1.18 -5.13 10.55
N ASP A 262 -0.64 -5.51 9.40
CA ASP A 262 0.59 -6.30 9.26
C ASP A 262 1.87 -5.47 9.39
N GLY A 263 1.75 -4.19 9.67
CA GLY A 263 2.86 -3.25 9.77
C GLY A 263 3.42 -2.78 8.42
N LYS A 264 2.89 -3.23 7.29
CA LYS A 264 3.34 -2.71 5.99
C LYS A 264 3.00 -1.25 5.83
N ARG A 265 3.96 -0.49 5.34
CA ARG A 265 3.78 0.89 4.89
C ARG A 265 3.55 0.89 3.39
N THR A 266 2.50 1.53 2.93
CA THR A 266 2.28 1.80 1.51
C THR A 266 2.25 3.30 1.26
N ILE A 267 2.81 3.73 0.14
CA ILE A 267 2.91 5.14 -0.28
C ILE A 267 2.05 5.31 -1.54
N ASN A 268 1.36 6.44 -1.64
CA ASN A 268 0.66 6.87 -2.86
C ASN A 268 -0.14 5.74 -3.56
N ASN A 269 -1.26 5.35 -2.98
CA ASN A 269 -2.20 4.34 -3.53
C ASN A 269 -1.65 2.91 -3.64
N GLY A 270 -0.68 2.52 -2.81
CA GLY A 270 -0.22 1.14 -2.74
C GLY A 270 0.80 0.73 -3.80
N VAL A 271 1.34 1.70 -4.56
CA VAL A 271 2.33 1.42 -5.60
C VAL A 271 3.69 1.00 -5.01
N ILE A 272 4.03 1.54 -3.84
CA ILE A 272 5.28 1.24 -3.13
C ILE A 272 4.92 0.68 -1.75
N SER A 273 5.45 -0.49 -1.40
CA SER A 273 5.21 -1.13 -0.12
C SER A 273 6.53 -1.49 0.55
N ALA A 274 6.71 -1.00 1.78
CA ALA A 274 7.84 -1.35 2.64
C ALA A 274 7.37 -2.22 3.81
N SER A 275 8.15 -3.23 4.16
CA SER A 275 7.86 -4.12 5.29
C SER A 275 8.54 -3.61 6.55
N ILE A 276 7.81 -3.62 7.68
CA ILE A 276 8.37 -3.29 8.98
C ILE A 276 9.31 -4.41 9.46
N ILE A 277 10.45 -4.01 10.02
CA ILE A 277 11.42 -4.91 10.64
C ILE A 277 11.19 -4.97 12.14
N LYS A 278 11.09 -3.81 12.77
CA LYS A 278 10.84 -3.63 14.20
C LYS A 278 10.33 -2.21 14.48
N MET A 279 9.81 -2.01 15.68
CA MET A 279 9.55 -0.69 16.24
C MET A 279 10.20 -0.60 17.63
N SER A 280 10.92 0.48 17.91
CA SER A 280 11.60 0.73 19.18
C SER A 280 11.55 2.22 19.49
N ASN A 281 11.08 2.58 20.69
CA ASN A 281 11.01 3.96 21.19
C ASN A 281 10.47 4.97 20.15
N GLY A 282 9.39 4.60 19.49
CA GLY A 282 8.75 5.40 18.44
C GLY A 282 9.35 5.23 17.05
N VAL A 283 10.59 4.76 16.91
CA VAL A 283 11.21 4.52 15.60
C VAL A 283 10.69 3.24 15.00
N MET A 284 10.06 3.37 13.85
CA MET A 284 9.62 2.26 13.00
C MET A 284 10.65 2.04 11.91
N TYR A 285 11.32 0.91 11.95
CA TYR A 285 12.36 0.53 11.00
C TYR A 285 11.74 -0.22 9.83
N TYR A 286 11.65 0.44 8.69
CA TYR A 286 11.16 -0.13 7.44
C TYR A 286 12.30 -0.44 6.48
N LYS A 287 12.05 -1.37 5.57
CA LYS A 287 12.96 -1.70 4.48
C LYS A 287 12.21 -1.80 3.16
N LEU A 288 12.67 -1.03 2.19
CA LEU A 288 12.25 -1.11 0.79
C LEU A 288 13.42 -1.63 -0.03
N GLY A 289 13.39 -2.90 -0.43
CA GLY A 289 14.55 -3.54 -1.04
C GLY A 289 15.73 -3.61 -0.06
N ASN A 290 16.79 -2.83 -0.30
CA ASN A 290 17.94 -2.70 0.60
C ASN A 290 18.00 -1.33 1.32
N GLU A 291 17.14 -0.39 0.94
CA GLU A 291 17.13 0.96 1.47
C GLU A 291 16.31 1.04 2.76
N PRO A 292 16.83 1.71 3.82
CA PRO A 292 16.06 2.02 5.01
C PRO A 292 15.00 3.09 4.67
N GLN A 293 13.84 2.97 5.31
CA GLN A 293 12.71 3.89 5.13
C GLN A 293 12.06 4.13 6.49
N ASN A 294 12.82 4.73 7.40
CA ASN A 294 12.43 4.82 8.80
C ASN A 294 11.39 5.91 9.04
N LEU A 295 10.49 5.65 9.98
CA LEU A 295 9.50 6.62 10.46
C LEU A 295 9.62 6.77 11.98
N TYR A 296 9.30 7.92 12.50
CA TYR A 296 9.14 8.15 13.94
C TYR A 296 7.69 8.48 14.27
N TYR A 297 7.13 7.78 15.25
CA TYR A 297 5.79 8.04 15.79
C TYR A 297 5.89 8.52 17.24
N ASP A 298 5.45 9.75 17.50
CA ASP A 298 5.50 10.39 18.81
C ASP A 298 4.20 10.22 19.63
N GLY A 299 3.27 9.40 19.17
CA GLY A 299 1.95 9.23 19.76
C GLY A 299 0.87 10.09 19.11
N THR A 300 1.21 11.12 18.36
CA THR A 300 0.31 12.06 17.69
C THR A 300 0.60 12.17 16.21
N TYR A 301 1.87 12.31 15.84
CA TYR A 301 2.35 12.54 14.49
C TYR A 301 3.30 11.42 14.06
N ILE A 302 3.43 11.26 12.75
CA ILE A 302 4.50 10.47 12.14
C ILE A 302 5.42 11.42 11.40
N TYR A 303 6.73 11.20 11.56
CA TYR A 303 7.80 11.91 10.85
C TYR A 303 8.55 10.92 9.99
N GLU A 304 8.75 11.22 8.71
CA GLU A 304 9.62 10.44 7.84
C GLU A 304 11.07 10.85 8.11
N LEU A 305 11.88 9.88 8.52
CA LEU A 305 13.26 10.14 8.88
C LEU A 305 14.13 10.13 7.63
N SER A 306 15.07 11.08 7.53
CA SER A 306 16.11 11.03 6.52
C SER A 306 16.93 9.74 6.66
N GLU A 307 17.62 9.35 5.60
CA GLU A 307 18.49 8.15 5.63
C GLU A 307 19.70 8.34 6.54
N GLU A 308 20.07 9.60 6.77
CA GLU A 308 21.19 9.98 7.59
C GLU A 308 20.87 9.84 9.08
N VAL A 309 21.71 9.06 9.78
CA VAL A 309 21.60 8.80 11.22
C VAL A 309 22.88 9.25 11.91
N LEU A 310 22.73 10.12 12.90
CA LEU A 310 23.87 10.63 13.66
C LEU A 310 24.08 9.83 14.95
N TYR A 311 25.30 9.45 15.18
CA TYR A 311 25.78 8.70 16.35
C TYR A 311 26.53 9.59 17.32
N PRO A 312 26.53 9.31 18.63
CA PRO A 312 27.38 10.04 19.57
C PRO A 312 28.83 10.07 19.09
N TYR A 313 29.36 11.28 18.96
CA TYR A 313 30.75 11.49 18.56
C TYR A 313 31.56 11.79 19.83
N PRO A 314 32.62 11.02 20.13
CA PRO A 314 33.40 11.23 21.35
C PRO A 314 34.09 12.61 21.30
N GLU A 315 33.98 13.37 22.39
CA GLU A 315 34.84 14.52 22.60
C GLU A 315 36.27 13.99 22.88
N GLU A 316 37.26 14.57 22.19
CA GLU A 316 38.68 14.29 22.46
C GLU A 316 39.14 14.93 23.76
#